data_763468e6f5b6c8ec0ca1c1d8410e1be2
#
_entry.id   763468e6f5b6c8ec0ca1c1d8410e1be2
#
_cell.length_a   1.000
_cell.length_b   1.000
_cell.length_c   1.000
_cell.angle_alpha   90.00
_cell.angle_beta   90.00
_cell.angle_gamma   90.00
#
_symmetry.space_group_name_H-M   'P 1'
#
loop_
_entity.id
_entity.type
_entity.pdbx_description
1 polymer ?
#
loop_
_entity_poly.entity_id
_entity_poly.type
_entity_poly.pdbx_seq_one_letter_code
_entity_poly.pdbx_strand_id
1 'polypeptide(L)'
;MLTPLQKQKITHYFHVVLDQDRNGVLEANDFMEIGESLCLLWMYKPDTVDYTKVIERSVKSWKMFQKYFELQGGVANEEHFIEFFDNMLSKGNEHIYKSWVVHMISSIFDAFDVNNDGVISVNEYSDMFMCYHIPIKHSAKAFVKLDRDGDDFITKKELMHAVDEFFRSSDEKSPGNWLFGFWADRD
;
A
#
# COMPACT_ATOMS: atom_id res chain seq x y z
N MET A 1 1.97 -11.46 -18.66
CA MET A 1 0.55 -11.09 -18.84
C MET A 1 -0.19 -11.40 -17.54
N LEU A 2 -0.79 -10.41 -16.94
CA LEU A 2 -1.55 -10.52 -15.67
C LEU A 2 -2.79 -11.40 -15.85
N THR A 3 -3.10 -12.21 -14.84
CA THR A 3 -4.38 -12.91 -14.76
C THR A 3 -5.53 -11.93 -14.46
N PRO A 4 -6.79 -12.28 -14.73
CA PRO A 4 -7.93 -11.43 -14.40
C PRO A 4 -7.95 -11.02 -12.92
N LEU A 5 -7.66 -11.95 -12.00
CA LEU A 5 -7.63 -11.68 -10.57
C LEU A 5 -6.50 -10.69 -10.20
N GLN A 6 -5.30 -10.88 -10.74
CA GLN A 6 -4.19 -9.95 -10.51
C GLN A 6 -4.56 -8.55 -11.00
N LYS A 7 -5.15 -8.44 -12.18
CA LYS A 7 -5.59 -7.16 -12.72
C LYS A 7 -6.62 -6.48 -11.83
N GLN A 8 -7.64 -7.20 -11.34
CA GLN A 8 -8.63 -6.68 -10.40
C GLN A 8 -8.00 -6.15 -9.11
N LYS A 9 -7.03 -6.88 -8.53
CA LYS A 9 -6.33 -6.45 -7.31
C LYS A 9 -5.46 -5.22 -7.55
N ILE A 10 -4.78 -5.13 -8.68
CA ILE A 10 -3.97 -3.97 -9.06
C ILE A 10 -4.86 -2.74 -9.29
N THR A 11 -6.00 -2.90 -9.97
CA THR A 11 -7.00 -1.85 -10.12
C THR A 11 -7.57 -1.40 -8.76
N HIS A 12 -7.85 -2.35 -7.86
CA HIS A 12 -8.27 -2.03 -6.49
C HIS A 12 -7.19 -1.21 -5.74
N TYR A 13 -5.95 -1.63 -5.82
CA TYR A 13 -4.83 -0.91 -5.19
C TYR A 13 -4.68 0.50 -5.76
N PHE A 14 -4.83 0.68 -7.06
CA PHE A 14 -4.84 2.00 -7.69
C PHE A 14 -5.93 2.90 -7.11
N HIS A 15 -7.20 2.50 -7.24
CA HIS A 15 -8.35 3.36 -6.91
C HIS A 15 -8.66 3.50 -5.43
N VAL A 16 -8.31 2.50 -4.61
CA VAL A 16 -8.70 2.49 -3.19
C VAL A 16 -7.57 2.94 -2.29
N VAL A 17 -6.31 2.60 -2.66
CA VAL A 17 -5.16 2.89 -1.80
C VAL A 17 -4.39 4.11 -2.25
N LEU A 18 -4.21 4.30 -3.56
CA LEU A 18 -3.32 5.33 -4.08
C LEU A 18 -4.03 6.58 -4.59
N ASP A 19 -5.10 6.45 -5.36
CA ASP A 19 -5.88 7.56 -5.94
C ASP A 19 -6.83 8.15 -4.86
N GLN A 20 -6.27 8.99 -3.99
CA GLN A 20 -6.96 9.47 -2.79
C GLN A 20 -8.06 10.47 -3.11
N ASP A 21 -7.86 11.35 -4.08
CA ASP A 21 -8.85 12.33 -4.52
C ASP A 21 -9.83 11.77 -5.57
N ARG A 22 -9.60 10.52 -6.02
CA ARG A 22 -10.45 9.79 -6.99
C ARG A 22 -10.59 10.49 -8.33
N ASN A 23 -9.54 11.18 -8.77
CA ASN A 23 -9.53 11.85 -10.06
C ASN A 23 -9.11 10.93 -11.22
N GLY A 24 -8.70 9.69 -10.93
CA GLY A 24 -8.32 8.67 -11.91
C GLY A 24 -6.87 8.77 -12.40
N VAL A 25 -6.07 9.59 -11.77
CA VAL A 25 -4.62 9.69 -12.02
C VAL A 25 -3.87 9.70 -10.70
N LEU A 26 -2.67 9.15 -10.67
CA LEU A 26 -1.78 9.23 -9.52
C LEU A 26 -0.79 10.36 -9.71
N GLU A 27 -0.74 11.24 -8.75
CA GLU A 27 0.14 12.41 -8.72
C GLU A 27 0.68 12.69 -7.30
N ALA A 28 1.47 13.75 -7.16
CA ALA A 28 2.07 14.10 -5.87
C ALA A 28 1.02 14.34 -4.78
N ASN A 29 -0.14 14.89 -5.15
CA ASN A 29 -1.21 15.24 -4.23
C ASN A 29 -1.75 14.01 -3.48
N ASP A 30 -1.95 12.88 -4.16
CA ASP A 30 -2.42 11.64 -3.52
C ASP A 30 -1.52 11.19 -2.37
N PHE A 31 -0.20 11.25 -2.60
CA PHE A 31 0.77 10.89 -1.55
C PHE A 31 0.80 11.90 -0.40
N MET A 32 0.55 13.17 -0.70
CA MET A 32 0.44 14.22 0.33
C MET A 32 -0.82 14.01 1.17
N GLU A 33 -1.95 13.69 0.57
CA GLU A 33 -3.21 13.42 1.26
C GLU A 33 -3.11 12.22 2.21
N ILE A 34 -2.38 11.15 1.82
CA ILE A 34 -2.06 10.04 2.73
C ILE A 34 -1.28 10.56 3.95
N GLY A 35 -0.26 11.38 3.73
CA GLY A 35 0.54 11.95 4.81
C GLY A 35 -0.26 12.88 5.72
N GLU A 36 -1.13 13.71 5.16
CA GLU A 36 -2.01 14.59 5.92
C GLU A 36 -3.04 13.79 6.73
N SER A 37 -3.59 12.72 6.17
CA SER A 37 -4.48 11.79 6.88
C SER A 37 -3.81 11.14 8.08
N LEU A 38 -2.53 10.72 7.94
CA LEU A 38 -1.72 10.23 9.05
C LEU A 38 -1.50 11.31 10.12
N CYS A 39 -1.14 12.53 9.71
CA CYS A 39 -0.94 13.64 10.64
C CYS A 39 -2.24 13.96 11.41
N LEU A 40 -3.37 13.93 10.74
CA LEU A 40 -4.68 14.16 11.37
C LEU A 40 -5.00 13.04 12.37
N LEU A 41 -4.80 11.79 12.00
CA LEU A 41 -5.09 10.64 12.85
C LEU A 41 -4.27 10.65 14.14
N TRP A 42 -2.98 11.02 14.04
CA TRP A 42 -2.07 11.06 15.19
C TRP A 42 -2.00 12.45 15.86
N MET A 43 -2.90 13.35 15.48
CA MET A 43 -2.99 14.72 16.03
C MET A 43 -1.69 15.53 15.93
N TYR A 44 -0.86 15.24 14.92
CA TYR A 44 0.34 16.03 14.64
C TYR A 44 -0.08 17.39 14.09
N LYS A 45 0.41 18.45 14.74
CA LYS A 45 0.10 19.82 14.32
C LYS A 45 1.07 20.28 13.24
N PRO A 46 0.60 21.10 12.27
CA PRO A 46 1.50 21.81 11.37
C PRO A 46 2.62 22.48 12.15
N ASP A 47 3.79 22.59 11.56
CA ASP A 47 5.01 23.17 12.15
C ASP A 47 5.67 22.35 13.29
N THR A 48 5.18 21.15 13.59
CA THR A 48 5.88 20.21 14.48
C THR A 48 6.88 19.34 13.71
N VAL A 49 7.89 18.84 14.43
CA VAL A 49 8.90 17.92 13.84
C VAL A 49 8.26 16.65 13.28
N ASP A 50 7.26 16.11 13.98
CA ASP A 50 6.60 14.86 13.57
C ASP A 50 5.74 15.08 12.32
N TYR A 51 4.98 16.16 12.23
CA TYR A 51 4.27 16.56 11.03
C TYR A 51 5.23 16.67 9.84
N THR A 52 6.32 17.41 10.00
CA THR A 52 7.32 17.61 8.94
C THR A 52 7.90 16.27 8.45
N LYS A 53 8.24 15.36 9.36
CA LYS A 53 8.76 14.04 9.01
C LYS A 53 7.76 13.21 8.18
N VAL A 54 6.47 13.21 8.55
CA VAL A 54 5.43 12.48 7.82
C VAL A 54 5.30 13.04 6.40
N ILE A 55 5.22 14.36 6.24
CA ILE A 55 5.12 15.00 4.93
C ILE A 55 6.37 14.74 4.06
N GLU A 56 7.56 14.81 4.64
CA GLU A 56 8.80 14.46 3.93
C GLU A 56 8.82 13.01 3.45
N ARG A 57 8.27 12.08 4.25
CA ARG A 57 8.11 10.66 3.85
C ARG A 57 7.14 10.52 2.67
N SER A 58 6.03 11.23 2.68
CA SER A 58 5.06 11.25 1.57
C SER A 58 5.70 11.76 0.27
N VAL A 59 6.43 12.86 0.33
CA VAL A 59 7.19 13.38 -0.82
C VAL A 59 8.23 12.36 -1.32
N LYS A 60 8.93 11.69 -0.40
CA LYS A 60 9.90 10.64 -0.74
C LYS A 60 9.22 9.45 -1.41
N SER A 61 8.08 9.02 -0.89
CA SER A 61 7.31 7.91 -1.47
C SER A 61 6.85 8.24 -2.88
N TRP A 62 6.35 9.46 -3.14
CA TRP A 62 6.03 9.92 -4.49
C TRP A 62 7.24 9.89 -5.43
N LYS A 63 8.37 10.43 -5.02
CA LYS A 63 9.59 10.43 -5.84
C LYS A 63 10.06 9.02 -6.19
N MET A 64 9.92 8.09 -5.25
CA MET A 64 10.23 6.69 -5.50
C MET A 64 9.23 6.06 -6.48
N PHE A 65 7.95 6.34 -6.31
CA PHE A 65 6.91 5.91 -7.24
C PHE A 65 7.21 6.41 -8.65
N GLN A 66 7.47 7.71 -8.82
CA GLN A 66 7.86 8.28 -10.12
C GLN A 66 9.05 7.56 -10.76
N LYS A 67 10.07 7.23 -9.95
CA LYS A 67 11.25 6.51 -10.43
C LYS A 67 10.92 5.11 -10.95
N TYR A 68 10.07 4.34 -10.23
CA TYR A 68 9.70 3.01 -10.66
C TYR A 68 8.81 3.00 -11.89
N PHE A 69 7.91 3.96 -11.99
CA PHE A 69 6.97 4.07 -13.09
C PHE A 69 7.53 4.84 -14.29
N GLU A 70 8.79 5.32 -14.21
CA GLU A 70 9.44 6.11 -15.27
C GLU A 70 8.55 7.23 -15.82
N LEU A 71 7.79 7.88 -14.93
CA LEU A 71 6.79 8.86 -15.31
C LEU A 71 7.42 10.11 -15.94
N GLN A 72 7.35 10.17 -17.27
CA GLN A 72 7.60 11.38 -18.01
C GLN A 72 6.32 12.23 -17.98
N GLY A 73 6.33 13.31 -17.19
CA GLY A 73 5.17 14.20 -17.07
C GLY A 73 4.46 14.18 -15.72
N GLY A 74 4.86 13.31 -14.79
CA GLY A 74 4.48 13.43 -13.39
C GLY A 74 3.15 12.80 -12.98
N VAL A 75 2.43 12.08 -13.86
CA VAL A 75 1.16 11.43 -13.54
C VAL A 75 1.07 10.02 -14.13
N ALA A 76 0.37 9.12 -13.45
CA ALA A 76 0.05 7.79 -13.97
C ALA A 76 -1.46 7.57 -13.91
N ASN A 77 -2.07 7.16 -15.02
CA ASN A 77 -3.44 6.66 -15.04
C ASN A 77 -3.48 5.15 -14.78
N GLU A 78 -4.67 4.58 -14.62
CA GLU A 78 -4.86 3.15 -14.37
C GLU A 78 -4.24 2.26 -15.46
N GLU A 79 -4.31 2.65 -16.73
CA GLU A 79 -3.78 1.86 -17.85
C GLU A 79 -2.25 1.75 -17.74
N HIS A 80 -1.54 2.86 -17.55
CA HIS A 80 -0.09 2.87 -17.32
C HIS A 80 0.29 2.05 -16.07
N PHE A 81 -0.53 2.12 -15.03
CA PHE A 81 -0.30 1.37 -13.79
C PHE A 81 -0.39 -0.13 -14.01
N ILE A 82 -1.40 -0.60 -14.73
CA ILE A 82 -1.57 -2.00 -15.10
C ILE A 82 -0.43 -2.49 -16.00
N GLU A 83 -0.05 -1.70 -17.02
CA GLU A 83 1.06 -2.03 -17.90
C GLU A 83 2.38 -2.15 -17.14
N PHE A 84 2.63 -1.24 -16.20
CA PHE A 84 3.81 -1.32 -15.35
C PHE A 84 3.85 -2.63 -14.55
N PHE A 85 2.75 -3.02 -13.92
CA PHE A 85 2.69 -4.28 -13.17
C PHE A 85 2.80 -5.51 -14.07
N ASP A 86 2.21 -5.49 -15.27
CA ASP A 86 2.36 -6.58 -16.23
C ASP A 86 3.83 -6.77 -16.63
N ASN A 87 4.54 -5.67 -16.85
CA ASN A 87 5.98 -5.69 -17.13
C ASN A 87 6.78 -6.16 -15.90
N MET A 88 6.55 -5.56 -14.74
CA MET A 88 7.29 -5.86 -13.51
C MET A 88 7.12 -7.32 -13.06
N LEU A 89 5.93 -7.91 -13.25
CA LEU A 89 5.64 -9.30 -12.91
C LEU A 89 6.00 -10.28 -14.02
N SER A 90 6.50 -9.81 -15.16
CA SER A 90 6.93 -10.66 -16.26
C SER A 90 8.26 -11.37 -15.96
N LYS A 91 8.49 -12.47 -16.64
CA LYS A 91 9.72 -13.26 -16.51
C LYS A 91 10.95 -12.43 -16.87
N GLY A 92 11.94 -12.43 -16.00
CA GLY A 92 13.18 -11.68 -16.16
C GLY A 92 13.24 -10.36 -15.38
N ASN A 93 12.10 -9.86 -14.88
CA ASN A 93 12.00 -8.61 -14.12
C ASN A 93 11.84 -8.82 -12.60
N GLU A 94 12.11 -10.04 -12.11
CA GLU A 94 12.00 -10.39 -10.69
C GLU A 94 12.81 -9.48 -9.78
N HIS A 95 13.90 -8.93 -10.25
CA HIS A 95 14.74 -7.99 -9.49
C HIS A 95 14.05 -6.64 -9.28
N ILE A 96 13.29 -6.15 -10.27
CA ILE A 96 12.51 -4.90 -10.18
C ILE A 96 11.41 -5.10 -9.14
N TYR A 97 10.66 -6.21 -9.25
CA TYR A 97 9.61 -6.56 -8.31
C TYR A 97 10.13 -6.67 -6.87
N LYS A 98 11.22 -7.41 -6.64
CA LYS A 98 11.82 -7.54 -5.32
C LYS A 98 12.23 -6.20 -4.72
N SER A 99 12.86 -5.34 -5.53
CA SER A 99 13.26 -4.00 -5.09
C SER A 99 12.04 -3.15 -4.72
N TRP A 100 10.98 -3.18 -5.55
CA TRP A 100 9.74 -2.48 -5.29
C TRP A 100 9.06 -2.97 -4.00
N VAL A 101 8.94 -4.29 -3.79
CA VAL A 101 8.38 -4.89 -2.58
C VAL A 101 9.11 -4.44 -1.32
N VAL A 102 10.44 -4.47 -1.33
CA VAL A 102 11.25 -4.03 -0.19
C VAL A 102 10.97 -2.57 0.16
N HIS A 103 10.89 -1.70 -0.84
CA HIS A 103 10.57 -0.28 -0.62
C HIS A 103 9.14 -0.08 -0.11
N MET A 104 8.17 -0.78 -0.68
CA MET A 104 6.78 -0.72 -0.23
C MET A 104 6.64 -1.13 1.23
N ILE A 105 7.25 -2.25 1.62
CA ILE A 105 7.23 -2.72 3.01
C ILE A 105 7.90 -1.71 3.95
N SER A 106 9.07 -1.18 3.56
CA SER A 106 9.72 -0.13 4.36
C SER A 106 8.82 1.09 4.52
N SER A 107 8.15 1.52 3.45
CA SER A 107 7.24 2.67 3.51
C SER A 107 6.04 2.42 4.42
N ILE A 108 5.46 1.20 4.41
CA ILE A 108 4.36 0.84 5.29
C ILE A 108 4.82 0.85 6.75
N PHE A 109 5.96 0.24 7.08
CA PHE A 109 6.49 0.26 8.45
C PHE A 109 6.88 1.67 8.88
N ASP A 110 7.57 2.43 8.04
CA ASP A 110 7.91 3.83 8.34
C ASP A 110 6.67 4.71 8.60
N ALA A 111 5.53 4.36 8.01
CA ALA A 111 4.28 5.08 8.18
C ALA A 111 3.46 4.59 9.37
N PHE A 112 3.37 3.29 9.63
CA PHE A 112 2.37 2.72 10.54
C PHE A 112 2.94 2.02 11.77
N ASP A 113 4.21 1.66 11.83
CA ASP A 113 4.90 1.23 13.06
C ASP A 113 5.21 2.47 13.91
N VAL A 114 4.18 2.96 14.64
CA VAL A 114 4.23 4.25 15.35
C VAL A 114 5.16 4.20 16.54
N ASN A 115 5.16 3.08 17.26
CA ASN A 115 5.98 2.88 18.46
C ASN A 115 7.40 2.40 18.12
N ASN A 116 7.70 2.10 16.85
CA ASN A 116 8.97 1.60 16.33
C ASN A 116 9.43 0.29 17.01
N ASP A 117 8.50 -0.62 17.32
CA ASP A 117 8.80 -1.93 17.89
C ASP A 117 9.14 -2.99 16.82
N GLY A 118 8.99 -2.66 15.54
CA GLY A 118 9.35 -3.48 14.40
C GLY A 118 8.26 -4.45 13.94
N VAL A 119 7.05 -4.31 14.47
CA VAL A 119 5.85 -5.06 14.10
C VAL A 119 4.68 -4.10 13.86
N ILE A 120 3.61 -4.57 13.25
CA ILE A 120 2.35 -3.81 13.11
C ILE A 120 1.30 -4.48 13.98
N SER A 121 0.82 -3.79 14.99
CA SER A 121 -0.29 -4.23 15.83
C SER A 121 -1.64 -4.11 15.10
N VAL A 122 -2.70 -4.71 15.66
CA VAL A 122 -4.07 -4.60 15.11
C VAL A 122 -4.55 -3.15 15.04
N ASN A 123 -4.14 -2.31 16.00
CA ASN A 123 -4.52 -0.89 15.99
C ASN A 123 -3.80 -0.14 14.85
N GLU A 124 -2.50 -0.31 14.72
CA GLU A 124 -1.70 0.31 13.64
C GLU A 124 -2.17 -0.14 12.25
N TYR A 125 -2.55 -1.42 12.11
CA TYR A 125 -3.14 -1.93 10.88
C TYR A 125 -4.52 -1.31 10.60
N SER A 126 -5.31 -1.08 11.64
CA SER A 126 -6.59 -0.38 11.52
C SER A 126 -6.41 1.11 11.15
N ASP A 127 -5.36 1.75 11.68
CA ASP A 127 -4.97 3.11 11.32
C ASP A 127 -4.58 3.19 9.83
N MET A 128 -3.89 2.17 9.31
CA MET A 128 -3.59 2.06 7.89
C MET A 128 -4.87 2.04 7.03
N PHE A 129 -5.89 1.29 7.44
CA PHE A 129 -7.19 1.25 6.74
C PHE A 129 -7.86 2.63 6.74
N MET A 130 -7.83 3.34 7.87
CA MET A 130 -8.41 4.68 7.96
C MET A 130 -7.67 5.68 7.07
N CYS A 131 -6.34 5.63 7.05
CA CYS A 131 -5.53 6.53 6.22
C CYS A 131 -5.71 6.33 4.71
N TYR A 132 -5.91 5.08 4.30
CA TYR A 132 -6.19 4.74 2.90
C TYR A 132 -7.68 4.76 2.56
N HIS A 133 -8.53 5.26 3.45
CA HIS A 133 -10.01 5.28 3.27
C HIS A 133 -10.61 3.90 2.94
N ILE A 134 -9.96 2.83 3.39
CA ILE A 134 -10.46 1.46 3.25
C ILE A 134 -11.53 1.23 4.32
N PRO A 135 -12.66 0.57 4.00
CA PRO A 135 -13.70 0.29 5.00
C PRO A 135 -13.16 -0.47 6.20
N ILE A 136 -13.18 0.17 7.38
CA ILE A 136 -12.62 -0.35 8.64
C ILE A 136 -13.25 -1.69 9.06
N LYS A 137 -14.48 -1.97 8.64
CA LYS A 137 -15.18 -3.24 8.89
C LYS A 137 -14.36 -4.48 8.48
N HIS A 138 -13.39 -4.31 7.59
CA HIS A 138 -12.56 -5.40 7.08
C HIS A 138 -11.21 -5.53 7.78
N SER A 139 -10.76 -4.53 8.55
CA SER A 139 -9.41 -4.51 9.12
C SER A 139 -9.12 -5.70 10.03
N ALA A 140 -10.00 -6.00 10.98
CA ALA A 140 -9.80 -7.11 11.92
C ALA A 140 -9.75 -8.47 11.21
N LYS A 141 -10.63 -8.70 10.21
CA LYS A 141 -10.62 -9.95 9.43
C LYS A 141 -9.39 -10.07 8.56
N ALA A 142 -8.94 -8.96 7.96
CA ALA A 142 -7.73 -8.91 7.17
C ALA A 142 -6.51 -9.18 8.05
N PHE A 143 -6.40 -8.52 9.20
CA PHE A 143 -5.31 -8.71 10.17
C PHE A 143 -5.12 -10.20 10.52
N VAL A 144 -6.18 -10.88 10.99
CA VAL A 144 -6.14 -12.31 11.34
C VAL A 144 -5.70 -13.22 10.18
N LYS A 145 -5.90 -12.80 8.93
CA LYS A 145 -5.43 -13.56 7.76
C LYS A 145 -3.95 -13.35 7.47
N LEU A 146 -3.42 -12.20 7.82
CA LEU A 146 -2.02 -11.82 7.57
C LEU A 146 -1.10 -12.22 8.71
N ASP A 147 -1.58 -12.18 9.94
CA ASP A 147 -0.95 -12.77 11.12
C ASP A 147 -0.99 -14.30 10.96
N ARG A 148 0.16 -14.88 10.61
CA ARG A 148 0.25 -16.29 10.20
C ARG A 148 0.57 -17.24 11.34
N ASP A 149 1.25 -16.74 12.36
CA ASP A 149 1.63 -17.51 13.53
C ASP A 149 0.73 -17.27 14.75
N GLY A 150 -0.19 -16.29 14.64
CA GLY A 150 -1.22 -16.01 15.64
C GLY A 150 -0.67 -15.32 16.88
N ASP A 151 0.38 -14.51 16.72
CA ASP A 151 1.01 -13.77 17.83
C ASP A 151 0.41 -12.38 18.06
N ASP A 152 -0.67 -12.03 17.31
CA ASP A 152 -1.37 -10.73 17.33
C ASP A 152 -0.54 -9.55 16.79
N PHE A 153 0.47 -9.83 15.98
CA PHE A 153 1.28 -8.84 15.28
C PHE A 153 1.49 -9.21 13.82
N ILE A 154 1.76 -8.22 12.96
CA ILE A 154 2.21 -8.45 11.59
C ILE A 154 3.69 -8.04 11.51
N THR A 155 4.55 -9.03 11.35
CA THR A 155 5.98 -8.84 11.11
C THR A 155 6.29 -8.38 9.69
N LYS A 156 7.48 -7.83 9.45
CA LYS A 156 7.95 -7.53 8.07
C LYS A 156 7.90 -8.74 7.16
N LYS A 157 8.16 -9.94 7.69
CA LYS A 157 8.12 -11.19 6.93
C LYS A 157 6.69 -11.54 6.51
N GLU A 158 5.71 -11.41 7.40
CA GLU A 158 4.30 -11.65 7.10
C GLU A 158 3.75 -10.63 6.13
N LEU A 159 4.08 -9.35 6.31
CA LEU A 159 3.73 -8.32 5.36
C LEU A 159 4.34 -8.59 3.97
N MET A 160 5.59 -9.06 3.91
CA MET A 160 6.22 -9.46 2.64
C MET A 160 5.47 -10.60 1.95
N HIS A 161 5.04 -11.61 2.70
CA HIS A 161 4.21 -12.69 2.18
C HIS A 161 2.85 -12.16 1.68
N ALA A 162 2.22 -11.26 2.46
CA ALA A 162 0.94 -10.68 2.10
C ALA A 162 1.03 -9.85 0.80
N VAL A 163 2.07 -9.03 0.66
CA VAL A 163 2.34 -8.24 -0.55
C VAL A 163 2.58 -9.16 -1.75
N ASP A 164 3.40 -10.21 -1.60
CA ASP A 164 3.68 -11.16 -2.68
C ASP A 164 2.40 -11.89 -3.12
N GLU A 165 1.58 -12.34 -2.19
CA GLU A 165 0.30 -12.97 -2.50
C GLU A 165 -0.69 -11.99 -3.13
N PHE A 166 -0.76 -10.75 -2.65
CA PHE A 166 -1.66 -9.75 -3.21
C PHE A 166 -1.36 -9.50 -4.69
N PHE A 167 -0.12 -9.24 -5.05
CA PHE A 167 0.21 -8.87 -6.43
C PHE A 167 0.44 -10.08 -7.35
N ARG A 168 0.90 -11.22 -6.84
CA ARG A 168 1.31 -12.36 -7.67
C ARG A 168 0.37 -13.55 -7.65
N SER A 169 -0.39 -13.75 -6.57
CA SER A 169 -1.29 -14.90 -6.49
C SER A 169 -2.46 -14.78 -7.45
N SER A 170 -2.80 -15.91 -8.10
CA SER A 170 -4.03 -16.10 -8.86
C SER A 170 -5.06 -16.93 -8.09
N ASP A 171 -4.79 -17.27 -6.83
CA ASP A 171 -5.70 -17.98 -5.95
C ASP A 171 -6.58 -16.98 -5.19
N GLU A 172 -7.89 -17.01 -5.43
CA GLU A 172 -8.88 -16.15 -4.74
C GLU A 172 -8.89 -16.35 -3.22
N LYS A 173 -8.42 -17.49 -2.72
CA LYS A 173 -8.38 -17.83 -1.30
C LYS A 173 -7.10 -17.39 -0.61
N SER A 174 -6.13 -16.87 -1.35
CA SER A 174 -4.85 -16.43 -0.79
C SER A 174 -5.05 -15.40 0.33
N PRO A 175 -4.48 -15.58 1.53
CA PRO A 175 -4.61 -14.65 2.65
C PRO A 175 -4.23 -13.21 2.29
N GLY A 176 -3.15 -13.02 1.53
CA GLY A 176 -2.67 -11.71 1.11
C GLY A 176 -3.66 -10.92 0.26
N ASN A 177 -4.70 -11.56 -0.31
CA ASN A 177 -5.76 -10.84 -1.02
C ASN A 177 -6.52 -9.85 -0.13
N TRP A 178 -6.36 -9.94 1.19
CA TRP A 178 -7.00 -9.07 2.16
C TRP A 178 -6.13 -7.88 2.59
N LEU A 179 -4.90 -7.78 2.09
CA LEU A 179 -3.92 -6.77 2.51
C LEU A 179 -4.47 -5.33 2.52
N PHE A 180 -5.25 -4.97 1.51
CA PHE A 180 -5.90 -3.66 1.38
C PHE A 180 -7.43 -3.78 1.39
N GLY A 181 -7.97 -4.59 2.31
CA GLY A 181 -9.39 -4.88 2.36
C GLY A 181 -9.84 -5.90 1.31
N PHE A 182 -11.14 -6.09 1.20
CA PHE A 182 -11.67 -7.07 0.27
C PHE A 182 -11.86 -6.45 -1.12
N TRP A 183 -11.02 -6.81 -2.06
CA TRP A 183 -10.96 -6.28 -3.43
C TRP A 183 -12.25 -6.49 -4.25
N ALA A 184 -13.13 -7.40 -3.84
CA ALA A 184 -14.40 -7.66 -4.51
C ALA A 184 -15.60 -6.93 -3.87
N ASP A 185 -15.41 -6.24 -2.73
CA ASP A 185 -16.46 -5.42 -2.09
C ASP A 185 -16.52 -4.07 -2.84
N ARG A 186 -17.49 -3.97 -3.74
CA ARG A 186 -17.74 -2.76 -4.53
C ARG A 186 -19.03 -2.09 -4.06
N ASP A 187 -19.22 -2.00 -2.73
CA ASP A 187 -20.35 -1.26 -2.15
C ASP A 187 -20.04 0.23 -2.00
#